data_e23a209744b78570f9cd13ec19a8a1cb
#
_entry.id   e23a209744b78570f9cd13ec19a8a1cb
#
_cell.length_a   1.000
_cell.length_b   1.000
_cell.length_c   1.000
_cell.angle_alpha   90.00
_cell.angle_beta   90.00
_cell.angle_gamma   90.00
#
_symmetry.space_group_name_H-M   'P 1'
#
loop_
_entity.id
_entity.type
_entity.pdbx_description
1 polymer ?
#
loop_
_entity_poly.entity_id
_entity_poly.type
_entity_poly.pdbx_seq_one_letter_code
_entity_poly.pdbx_strand_id
1 'polypeptide(L)'
;MSDAIDLLEDGLDDVEDLRDPRYEEDRLERIAKRIRELRSRYPLKLTKDECMALKAGDRDTWMFYRRESDQDGKYEVAEDPANALAPWDTEARRAVLEGRPCPRCKDTKSVTLLCRGTVTNFYFLRTFGCECIGFRDFQKMLAKRLPERLCKFSLSSLSWSDKSSLSRARQEKEIAFLRAHPDDSYFFLGKPGTSKTTYSAVLYIHALWTAFRKPDPTNSQYALKYLWRVDGNHLFDSEVAYAMADDKESVQRDVTVDQILWARKNDHRPVLVLEEIDKRKMTEFAANVLFRLVDAMDECGGQLIVTTNRTMQGFRDMFLKSDVEQVRVTGEALLRRLTDPDRINVRNYHKEN
;
A
#
# COMPACT_ATOMS: atom_id res chain seq x y z
N MET A 1 -23.51 23.89 33.65
CA MET A 1 -24.57 24.18 32.63
C MET A 1 -23.99 24.74 31.35
N SER A 2 -22.96 25.58 31.40
CA SER A 2 -22.22 26.06 30.21
C SER A 2 -21.67 24.89 29.37
N ASP A 3 -21.00 23.95 30.01
CA ASP A 3 -20.31 22.84 29.33
C ASP A 3 -21.25 21.82 28.62
N ALA A 4 -22.55 21.80 29.00
CA ALA A 4 -23.52 20.93 28.33
C ALA A 4 -24.13 21.58 27.08
N ILE A 5 -24.07 22.92 27.00
CA ILE A 5 -24.57 23.69 25.87
C ILE A 5 -23.56 23.64 24.72
N ASP A 6 -22.27 23.85 25.05
CA ASP A 6 -21.18 23.72 24.04
C ASP A 6 -21.09 22.33 23.40
N LEU A 7 -21.62 21.32 24.14
CA LEU A 7 -21.69 19.93 23.65
C LEU A 7 -22.75 19.69 22.55
N LEU A 8 -23.66 20.62 22.35
CA LEU A 8 -24.81 20.47 21.48
C LEU A 8 -24.71 21.26 20.15
N GLU A 9 -23.87 22.30 20.11
CA GLU A 9 -23.76 23.19 18.96
C GLU A 9 -23.08 22.55 17.75
N ASP A 10 -22.05 21.73 17.96
CA ASP A 10 -21.27 21.12 16.86
C ASP A 10 -21.94 19.95 16.12
N GLY A 11 -23.08 19.48 16.55
CA GLY A 11 -23.79 18.34 15.94
C GLY A 11 -25.07 18.70 15.18
N LEU A 12 -25.37 20.01 15.04
CA LEU A 12 -26.65 20.52 14.56
C LEU A 12 -26.62 21.12 13.14
N ASP A 13 -25.46 21.11 12.48
CA ASP A 13 -25.30 21.73 11.15
C ASP A 13 -26.10 21.11 10.00
N ASP A 14 -26.85 20.03 10.25
CA ASP A 14 -27.61 19.33 9.20
C ASP A 14 -29.16 19.47 9.31
N VAL A 15 -29.67 20.40 10.12
CA VAL A 15 -31.14 20.61 10.22
C VAL A 15 -31.49 22.09 10.12
N GLU A 16 -31.64 22.55 8.89
CA GLU A 16 -31.96 23.94 8.56
C GLU A 16 -33.41 24.39 8.77
N ASP A 17 -34.31 23.57 9.34
CA ASP A 17 -35.75 23.90 9.23
C ASP A 17 -36.62 23.78 10.50
N LEU A 18 -36.13 24.06 11.70
CA LEU A 18 -37.02 24.22 12.87
C LEU A 18 -36.52 25.33 13.82
N ARG A 19 -36.77 26.59 13.45
CA ARG A 19 -36.38 27.78 14.21
C ARG A 19 -37.47 28.26 15.19
N ASP A 20 -38.04 27.39 16.04
CA ASP A 20 -38.80 27.84 17.19
C ASP A 20 -37.88 27.71 18.42
N PRO A 21 -37.48 28.84 19.07
CA PRO A 21 -36.59 28.82 20.23
C PRO A 21 -37.13 27.97 21.40
N ARG A 22 -38.45 27.87 21.56
CA ARG A 22 -39.09 27.05 22.60
C ARG A 22 -38.98 25.56 22.32
N TYR A 23 -38.93 25.15 21.06
CA TYR A 23 -38.75 23.75 20.69
C TYR A 23 -37.29 23.31 20.90
N GLU A 24 -36.37 24.23 20.72
CA GLU A 24 -34.95 23.99 20.93
C GLU A 24 -34.61 23.88 22.41
N GLU A 25 -35.18 24.77 23.24
CA GLU A 25 -35.00 24.75 24.70
C GLU A 25 -35.56 23.46 25.33
N ASP A 26 -36.75 23.01 24.93
CA ASP A 26 -37.37 21.75 25.33
C ASP A 26 -36.58 20.52 24.84
N ARG A 27 -35.94 20.63 23.67
CA ARG A 27 -35.09 19.57 23.13
C ARG A 27 -33.80 19.47 23.91
N LEU A 28 -33.13 20.57 24.18
CA LEU A 28 -31.87 20.64 24.94
C LEU A 28 -32.09 20.14 26.36
N GLU A 29 -33.20 20.50 27.01
CA GLU A 29 -33.53 20.01 28.33
C GLU A 29 -33.79 18.49 28.38
N ARG A 30 -34.48 17.95 27.40
CA ARG A 30 -34.67 16.49 27.22
C ARG A 30 -33.34 15.77 27.04
N ILE A 31 -32.45 16.30 26.20
CA ILE A 31 -31.12 15.73 26.00
C ILE A 31 -30.29 15.80 27.27
N ALA A 32 -30.24 16.95 27.97
CA ALA A 32 -29.51 17.10 29.22
C ALA A 32 -30.05 16.18 30.32
N LYS A 33 -31.37 15.99 30.38
CA LYS A 33 -32.02 15.04 31.29
C LYS A 33 -31.61 13.61 30.97
N ARG A 34 -31.64 13.26 29.71
CA ARG A 34 -31.24 11.93 29.23
C ARG A 34 -29.75 11.64 29.50
N ILE A 35 -28.88 12.59 29.22
CA ILE A 35 -27.44 12.48 29.57
C ILE A 35 -27.25 12.25 31.07
N ARG A 36 -27.99 12.96 31.94
CA ARG A 36 -27.92 12.76 33.38
C ARG A 36 -28.41 11.38 33.81
N GLU A 37 -29.49 10.90 33.24
CA GLU A 37 -30.01 9.55 33.51
C GLU A 37 -29.03 8.48 33.07
N LEU A 38 -28.36 8.70 31.95
CA LEU A 38 -27.39 7.75 31.40
C LEU A 38 -26.07 7.78 32.19
N ARG A 39 -25.58 8.93 32.61
CA ARG A 39 -24.44 9.03 33.52
C ARG A 39 -24.67 8.31 34.85
N SER A 40 -25.92 8.24 35.32
CA SER A 40 -26.25 7.51 36.54
C SER A 40 -26.37 6.01 36.34
N ARG A 41 -26.70 5.55 35.14
CA ARG A 41 -26.89 4.13 34.80
C ARG A 41 -25.62 3.44 34.25
N TYR A 42 -24.84 4.18 33.50
CA TYR A 42 -23.65 3.63 32.82
C TYR A 42 -22.42 4.34 33.36
N PRO A 43 -21.56 3.64 34.07
CA PRO A 43 -20.24 4.18 34.41
C PRO A 43 -19.50 4.53 33.12
N LEU A 44 -18.58 5.47 33.15
CA LEU A 44 -17.76 5.93 32.01
C LEU A 44 -17.02 4.80 31.28
N LYS A 45 -17.06 3.58 31.79
CA LYS A 45 -16.45 2.38 31.20
C LYS A 45 -17.55 1.49 30.63
N LEU A 46 -17.78 1.62 29.35
CA LEU A 46 -18.65 0.68 28.63
C LEU A 46 -17.88 -0.53 28.17
N THR A 47 -18.50 -1.70 28.30
CA THR A 47 -18.05 -2.90 27.60
C THR A 47 -18.34 -2.76 26.11
N LYS A 48 -17.69 -3.59 25.29
CA LYS A 48 -17.92 -3.66 23.86
C LYS A 48 -19.41 -3.87 23.52
N ASP A 49 -20.05 -4.80 24.21
CA ASP A 49 -21.45 -5.18 23.96
C ASP A 49 -22.41 -4.03 24.35
N GLU A 50 -22.15 -3.34 25.43
CA GLU A 50 -22.92 -2.16 25.84
C GLU A 50 -22.76 -1.02 24.82
N CYS A 51 -21.54 -0.79 24.32
CA CYS A 51 -21.29 0.21 23.29
C CYS A 51 -22.01 -0.13 21.97
N MET A 52 -22.04 -1.39 21.59
CA MET A 52 -22.76 -1.86 20.40
C MET A 52 -24.27 -1.80 20.56
N ALA A 53 -24.79 -2.10 21.76
CA ALA A 53 -26.19 -1.97 22.10
C ALA A 53 -26.67 -0.51 22.05
N LEU A 54 -25.86 0.42 22.55
CA LEU A 54 -26.14 1.85 22.46
C LEU A 54 -26.17 2.35 21.02
N LYS A 55 -25.26 1.89 20.17
CA LYS A 55 -25.27 2.21 18.74
C LYS A 55 -26.56 1.77 18.04
N ALA A 56 -27.11 0.64 18.43
CA ALA A 56 -28.32 0.09 17.83
C ALA A 56 -29.62 0.77 18.34
N GLY A 57 -29.64 1.26 19.58
CA GLY A 57 -30.86 1.67 20.24
C GLY A 57 -30.94 3.13 20.70
N ASP A 58 -29.83 3.82 20.92
CA ASP A 58 -29.82 5.15 21.53
C ASP A 58 -28.73 6.07 20.96
N ARG A 59 -29.13 6.85 19.95
CA ARG A 59 -28.25 7.78 19.24
C ARG A 59 -27.67 8.89 20.14
N ASP A 60 -28.43 9.34 21.10
CA ASP A 60 -28.03 10.46 21.96
C ASP A 60 -26.97 10.02 22.98
N THR A 61 -27.16 8.85 23.56
CA THR A 61 -26.13 8.24 24.40
C THR A 61 -24.85 7.94 23.62
N TRP A 62 -25.00 7.45 22.40
CA TRP A 62 -23.89 7.20 21.50
C TRP A 62 -23.10 8.48 21.21
N MET A 63 -23.75 9.62 20.95
CA MET A 63 -23.09 10.91 20.72
C MET A 63 -22.34 11.42 21.94
N PHE A 64 -22.87 11.18 23.14
CA PHE A 64 -22.18 11.51 24.39
C PHE A 64 -20.85 10.75 24.55
N TYR A 65 -20.85 9.43 24.43
CA TYR A 65 -19.63 8.62 24.55
C TYR A 65 -18.58 8.93 23.47
N ARG A 66 -19.00 9.36 22.31
CA ARG A 66 -18.11 9.79 21.25
C ARG A 66 -17.22 10.98 21.65
N ARG A 67 -17.74 11.93 22.43
CA ARG A 67 -16.99 13.13 22.84
C ARG A 67 -16.04 12.89 24.00
N GLU A 68 -16.46 12.14 24.99
CA GLU A 68 -15.60 11.79 26.14
C GLU A 68 -14.31 11.08 25.70
N SER A 69 -14.34 10.42 24.54
CA SER A 69 -13.19 9.71 23.98
C SER A 69 -12.17 10.61 23.29
N ASP A 70 -12.54 11.80 22.84
CA ASP A 70 -11.60 12.70 22.16
C ASP A 70 -10.55 13.28 23.15
N GLN A 71 -10.79 13.17 24.46
CA GLN A 71 -9.82 13.55 25.51
C GLN A 71 -8.66 12.55 25.65
N ASP A 72 -8.81 11.30 25.18
CA ASP A 72 -7.82 10.25 25.39
C ASP A 72 -6.66 10.27 24.38
N GLY A 73 -6.82 10.94 23.24
CA GLY A 73 -5.79 11.17 22.22
C GLY A 73 -5.15 9.92 21.58
N LYS A 74 -5.27 8.75 22.25
CA LYS A 74 -4.73 7.46 21.81
C LYS A 74 -5.81 6.40 21.90
N TYR A 75 -6.05 5.70 20.77
CA TYR A 75 -7.07 4.66 20.69
C TYR A 75 -6.68 3.59 19.67
N GLU A 76 -7.24 2.42 19.84
CA GLU A 76 -7.18 1.31 18.91
C GLU A 76 -8.55 1.07 18.32
N VAL A 77 -8.62 0.80 17.02
CA VAL A 77 -9.86 0.37 16.38
C VAL A 77 -10.11 -1.08 16.76
N ALA A 78 -11.14 -1.31 17.58
CA ALA A 78 -11.44 -2.63 18.13
C ALA A 78 -12.01 -3.60 17.07
N GLU A 79 -12.70 -3.06 16.07
CA GLU A 79 -13.33 -3.83 15.00
C GLU A 79 -13.23 -3.11 13.66
N ASP A 80 -12.10 -3.20 13.01
CA ASP A 80 -11.97 -2.76 11.62
C ASP A 80 -11.45 -3.89 10.74
N PRO A 81 -12.32 -4.60 10.02
CA PRO A 81 -11.90 -5.59 9.03
C PRO A 81 -11.10 -4.96 7.87
N ALA A 82 -11.13 -3.62 7.71
CA ALA A 82 -10.36 -2.91 6.70
C ALA A 82 -8.86 -2.85 6.99
N ASN A 83 -8.44 -3.22 8.21
CA ASN A 83 -7.03 -3.44 8.52
C ASN A 83 -6.45 -4.70 7.91
N ALA A 84 -7.25 -5.47 7.17
CA ALA A 84 -6.74 -6.56 6.35
C ALA A 84 -5.64 -6.05 5.40
N LEU A 85 -4.55 -6.78 5.37
CA LEU A 85 -3.32 -6.39 4.63
C LEU A 85 -3.54 -6.30 3.11
N ALA A 86 -4.49 -7.04 2.58
CA ALA A 86 -4.73 -7.07 1.14
C ALA A 86 -5.69 -5.97 0.67
N PRO A 87 -5.33 -5.24 -0.40
CA PRO A 87 -6.14 -4.10 -0.89
C PRO A 87 -7.56 -4.46 -1.34
N TRP A 88 -7.76 -5.70 -1.74
CA TRP A 88 -8.99 -6.16 -2.36
C TRP A 88 -9.87 -7.07 -1.50
N ASP A 89 -9.57 -7.21 -0.22
CA ASP A 89 -10.23 -8.19 0.65
C ASP A 89 -11.62 -7.78 1.08
N THR A 90 -11.90 -6.49 1.14
CA THR A 90 -13.18 -6.00 1.60
C THR A 90 -14.18 -5.84 0.47
N GLU A 91 -15.46 -6.08 0.78
CA GLU A 91 -16.54 -5.86 -0.17
C GLU A 91 -16.64 -4.39 -0.61
N ALA A 92 -16.32 -3.45 0.28
CA ALA A 92 -16.25 -2.03 -0.03
C ALA A 92 -15.24 -1.73 -1.15
N ARG A 93 -14.08 -2.38 -1.14
CA ARG A 93 -13.06 -2.21 -2.17
C ARG A 93 -13.46 -2.88 -3.47
N ARG A 94 -14.07 -4.07 -3.41
CA ARG A 94 -14.62 -4.74 -4.58
C ARG A 94 -15.69 -3.89 -5.25
N ALA A 95 -16.61 -3.32 -4.48
CA ALA A 95 -17.64 -2.43 -5.00
C ALA A 95 -17.05 -1.22 -5.75
N VAL A 96 -15.96 -0.62 -5.23
CA VAL A 96 -15.26 0.48 -5.92
C VAL A 96 -14.70 0.05 -7.27
N LEU A 97 -14.09 -1.15 -7.35
CA LEU A 97 -13.56 -1.68 -8.62
C LEU A 97 -14.64 -1.96 -9.65
N GLU A 98 -15.80 -2.37 -9.21
CA GLU A 98 -16.96 -2.70 -10.06
C GLU A 98 -17.85 -1.49 -10.35
N GLY A 99 -17.49 -0.30 -9.85
CA GLY A 99 -18.28 0.92 -10.00
C GLY A 99 -19.63 0.90 -9.27
N ARG A 100 -19.79 0.00 -8.28
CA ARG A 100 -21.01 -0.13 -7.46
C ARG A 100 -20.94 0.78 -6.22
N PRO A 101 -22.11 1.17 -5.66
CA PRO A 101 -22.15 1.85 -4.37
C PRO A 101 -21.42 1.05 -3.28
N CYS A 102 -20.70 1.75 -2.42
CA CYS A 102 -19.98 1.12 -1.32
C CYS A 102 -20.97 0.54 -0.29
N PRO A 103 -20.99 -0.77 -0.03
CA PRO A 103 -21.94 -1.38 0.89
C PRO A 103 -21.71 -0.96 2.36
N ARG A 104 -20.48 -0.52 2.68
CA ARG A 104 -20.08 -0.14 4.04
C ARG A 104 -20.59 1.25 4.43
N CYS A 105 -20.40 2.26 3.59
CA CYS A 105 -20.79 3.64 3.87
C CYS A 105 -22.03 4.08 3.08
N LYS A 106 -22.58 3.24 2.19
CA LYS A 106 -23.70 3.59 1.31
C LYS A 106 -23.47 4.94 0.60
N ASP A 107 -22.22 5.18 0.17
CA ASP A 107 -21.72 6.39 -0.46
C ASP A 107 -21.73 7.69 0.41
N THR A 108 -22.01 7.59 1.70
CA THR A 108 -21.87 8.72 2.64
C THR A 108 -20.40 9.10 2.90
N LYS A 109 -19.45 8.30 2.39
CA LYS A 109 -17.99 8.47 2.50
C LYS A 109 -17.45 8.35 3.92
N SER A 110 -18.27 8.09 4.92
CA SER A 110 -17.87 7.92 6.31
C SER A 110 -18.41 6.63 6.91
N VAL A 111 -17.71 6.11 7.90
CA VAL A 111 -18.11 4.94 8.69
C VAL A 111 -17.84 5.22 10.16
N THR A 112 -18.72 4.74 11.03
CA THR A 112 -18.52 4.84 12.46
C THR A 112 -18.03 3.50 12.99
N LEU A 113 -16.89 3.50 13.67
CA LEU A 113 -16.21 2.31 14.17
C LEU A 113 -16.14 2.33 15.67
N LEU A 114 -16.15 1.14 16.26
CA LEU A 114 -15.88 0.96 17.69
C LEU A 114 -14.37 1.08 17.93
N CYS A 115 -13.99 1.99 18.79
CA CYS A 115 -12.61 2.20 19.22
C CYS A 115 -12.46 1.87 20.69
N ARG A 116 -11.22 1.60 21.12
CA ARG A 116 -10.83 1.39 22.51
C ARG A 116 -9.73 2.38 22.86
N GLY A 117 -9.92 3.16 23.93
CA GLY A 117 -8.88 4.03 24.46
C GLY A 117 -7.71 3.21 25.01
N THR A 118 -6.49 3.58 24.65
CA THR A 118 -5.28 2.87 25.09
C THR A 118 -4.91 3.21 26.53
N VAL A 119 -5.32 4.36 27.01
CA VAL A 119 -5.06 4.83 28.39
C VAL A 119 -6.21 4.46 29.31
N THR A 120 -7.43 4.80 28.91
CA THR A 120 -8.62 4.63 29.75
C THR A 120 -9.25 3.24 29.65
N ASN A 121 -8.92 2.52 28.59
CA ASN A 121 -9.40 1.15 28.37
C ASN A 121 -10.93 1.03 28.19
N PHE A 122 -11.64 2.12 27.90
CA PHE A 122 -13.06 2.09 27.60
C PHE A 122 -13.34 2.15 26.10
N TYR A 123 -14.52 1.69 25.71
CA TYR A 123 -14.95 1.65 24.31
C TYR A 123 -15.76 2.88 23.97
N PHE A 124 -15.57 3.39 22.76
CA PHE A 124 -16.28 4.54 22.22
C PHE A 124 -16.43 4.42 20.69
N LEU A 125 -17.29 5.22 20.13
CA LEU A 125 -17.56 5.23 18.70
C LEU A 125 -16.95 6.47 18.06
N ARG A 126 -16.18 6.27 17.00
CA ARG A 126 -15.55 7.35 16.24
C ARG A 126 -15.89 7.23 14.75
N THR A 127 -16.14 8.38 14.12
CA THR A 127 -16.41 8.44 12.68
C THR A 127 -15.11 8.66 11.92
N PHE A 128 -14.88 7.82 10.93
CA PHE A 128 -13.73 7.86 10.05
C PHE A 128 -14.18 8.00 8.60
N GLY A 129 -13.30 8.47 7.75
CA GLY A 129 -13.48 8.32 6.30
C GLY A 129 -13.62 6.84 5.94
N CYS A 130 -14.57 6.51 5.08
CA CYS A 130 -14.70 5.13 4.61
C CYS A 130 -13.46 4.75 3.79
N GLU A 131 -12.99 3.53 3.95
CA GLU A 131 -11.87 2.98 3.19
C GLU A 131 -12.05 3.09 1.67
N CYS A 132 -13.30 3.13 1.17
CA CYS A 132 -13.59 3.29 -0.26
C CYS A 132 -13.03 4.61 -0.83
N ILE A 133 -12.92 5.68 -0.01
CA ILE A 133 -12.33 6.94 -0.44
C ILE A 133 -10.82 6.77 -0.63
N GLY A 134 -10.14 6.32 0.42
CA GLY A 134 -8.70 6.07 0.36
C GLY A 134 -8.35 5.09 -0.76
N PHE A 135 -9.19 4.07 -0.97
CA PHE A 135 -9.01 3.12 -2.05
C PHE A 135 -9.20 3.74 -3.45
N ARG A 136 -10.18 4.63 -3.64
CA ARG A 136 -10.34 5.38 -4.91
C ARG A 136 -9.13 6.25 -5.21
N ASP A 137 -8.57 6.90 -4.20
CA ASP A 137 -7.37 7.73 -4.37
C ASP A 137 -6.12 6.87 -4.65
N PHE A 138 -6.02 5.71 -4.00
CA PHE A 138 -5.01 4.72 -4.33
C PHE A 138 -5.12 4.22 -5.78
N GLN A 139 -6.33 3.93 -6.27
CA GLN A 139 -6.56 3.55 -7.67
C GLN A 139 -6.13 4.64 -8.67
N LYS A 140 -6.44 5.90 -8.38
CA LYS A 140 -5.99 7.04 -9.20
C LYS A 140 -4.45 7.13 -9.22
N MET A 141 -3.80 6.85 -8.10
CA MET A 141 -2.34 6.83 -8.02
C MET A 141 -1.76 5.65 -8.81
N LEU A 142 -2.35 4.46 -8.70
CA LEU A 142 -1.92 3.29 -9.47
C LEU A 142 -2.00 3.53 -10.98
N ALA A 143 -3.09 4.13 -11.46
CA ALA A 143 -3.30 4.42 -12.87
C ALA A 143 -2.23 5.35 -13.48
N LYS A 144 -1.53 6.13 -12.63
CA LYS A 144 -0.39 6.96 -13.06
C LYS A 144 0.93 6.18 -13.13
N ARG A 145 1.03 5.02 -12.48
CA ARG A 145 2.27 4.25 -12.32
C ARG A 145 2.27 2.92 -13.05
N LEU A 146 1.10 2.40 -13.38
CA LEU A 146 0.92 1.08 -13.97
C LEU A 146 -0.08 1.12 -15.12
N PRO A 147 0.10 0.28 -16.15
CA PRO A 147 -0.92 0.06 -17.15
C PRO A 147 -2.24 -0.39 -16.50
N GLU A 148 -3.37 0.12 -17.01
CA GLU A 148 -4.71 -0.13 -16.45
C GLU A 148 -5.00 -1.62 -16.23
N ARG A 149 -4.57 -2.48 -17.18
CA ARG A 149 -4.73 -3.93 -17.09
C ARG A 149 -4.11 -4.55 -15.82
N LEU A 150 -3.09 -3.91 -15.23
CA LEU A 150 -2.41 -4.37 -14.03
C LEU A 150 -2.98 -3.79 -12.75
N CYS A 151 -3.65 -2.62 -12.81
CA CYS A 151 -4.17 -1.92 -11.62
C CYS A 151 -5.25 -2.70 -10.86
N LYS A 152 -5.90 -3.67 -11.49
CA LYS A 152 -6.95 -4.49 -10.90
C LYS A 152 -6.44 -5.71 -10.11
N PHE A 153 -5.17 -6.07 -10.24
CA PHE A 153 -4.59 -7.20 -9.55
C PHE A 153 -4.10 -6.83 -8.16
N SER A 154 -4.13 -7.82 -7.27
CA SER A 154 -3.48 -7.79 -5.94
C SER A 154 -3.02 -9.19 -5.59
N LEU A 155 -2.24 -9.34 -4.54
CA LEU A 155 -1.82 -10.67 -4.05
C LEU A 155 -3.01 -11.56 -3.69
N SER A 156 -4.06 -11.01 -3.06
CA SER A 156 -5.25 -11.78 -2.68
C SER A 156 -6.13 -12.14 -3.88
N SER A 157 -6.29 -11.22 -4.85
CA SER A 157 -7.11 -11.45 -6.05
C SER A 157 -6.38 -12.22 -7.16
N LEU A 158 -5.06 -12.40 -7.03
CA LEU A 158 -4.26 -13.11 -8.02
C LEU A 158 -4.68 -14.58 -8.08
N SER A 159 -5.06 -15.03 -9.25
CA SER A 159 -5.43 -16.42 -9.54
C SER A 159 -4.68 -16.92 -10.77
N TRP A 160 -4.72 -18.23 -10.97
CA TRP A 160 -4.17 -18.82 -12.19
C TRP A 160 -4.87 -18.28 -13.45
N SER A 161 -4.19 -18.32 -14.58
CA SER A 161 -4.69 -17.81 -15.85
C SER A 161 -4.34 -18.78 -16.99
N ASP A 162 -5.31 -19.10 -17.83
CA ASP A 162 -5.11 -19.89 -19.05
C ASP A 162 -4.20 -19.20 -20.06
N LYS A 163 -4.01 -17.88 -19.93
CA LYS A 163 -3.12 -17.10 -20.79
C LYS A 163 -1.64 -17.27 -20.43
N SER A 164 -1.34 -17.86 -19.27
CA SER A 164 0.03 -18.17 -18.88
C SER A 164 0.50 -19.45 -19.54
N SER A 165 1.76 -19.50 -19.97
CA SER A 165 2.40 -20.71 -20.47
C SER A 165 2.80 -21.68 -19.36
N LEU A 166 2.64 -21.31 -18.08
CA LEU A 166 2.88 -22.18 -16.94
C LEU A 166 1.65 -23.06 -16.67
N SER A 167 1.86 -24.30 -16.27
CA SER A 167 0.77 -25.17 -15.80
C SER A 167 0.01 -24.55 -14.62
N ARG A 168 -1.27 -24.89 -14.48
CA ARG A 168 -2.12 -24.39 -13.39
C ARG A 168 -1.50 -24.68 -12.02
N ALA A 169 -1.07 -25.91 -11.78
CA ALA A 169 -0.48 -26.32 -10.49
C ALA A 169 0.76 -25.48 -10.16
N ARG A 170 1.59 -25.17 -11.15
CA ARG A 170 2.76 -24.34 -10.97
C ARG A 170 2.40 -22.88 -10.66
N GLN A 171 1.40 -22.32 -11.35
CA GLN A 171 0.90 -20.98 -11.06
C GLN A 171 0.34 -20.88 -9.64
N GLU A 172 -0.47 -21.87 -9.21
CA GLU A 172 -1.06 -21.91 -7.87
C GLU A 172 0.04 -21.98 -6.78
N LYS A 173 1.07 -22.81 -6.99
CA LYS A 173 2.23 -22.88 -6.08
C LYS A 173 2.99 -21.56 -6.01
N GLU A 174 3.19 -20.91 -7.14
CA GLU A 174 3.88 -19.62 -7.22
C GLU A 174 3.08 -18.52 -6.52
N ILE A 175 1.79 -18.44 -6.78
CA ILE A 175 0.88 -17.47 -6.14
C ILE A 175 0.87 -17.67 -4.61
N ALA A 176 0.81 -18.90 -4.14
CA ALA A 176 0.89 -19.21 -2.71
C ALA A 176 2.22 -18.73 -2.11
N PHE A 177 3.33 -18.96 -2.81
CA PHE A 177 4.64 -18.51 -2.38
C PHE A 177 4.73 -16.97 -2.30
N LEU A 178 4.27 -16.26 -3.33
CA LEU A 178 4.27 -14.79 -3.34
C LEU A 178 3.40 -14.20 -2.21
N ARG A 179 2.29 -14.85 -1.89
CA ARG A 179 1.43 -14.45 -0.76
C ARG A 179 2.10 -14.64 0.60
N ALA A 180 2.88 -15.69 0.75
CA ALA A 180 3.61 -15.96 1.99
C ALA A 180 4.82 -15.03 2.17
N HIS A 181 5.39 -14.53 1.07
CA HIS A 181 6.64 -13.76 1.07
C HIS A 181 6.50 -12.46 0.26
N PRO A 182 5.52 -11.58 0.56
CA PRO A 182 5.22 -10.42 -0.28
C PRO A 182 6.29 -9.33 -0.26
N ASP A 183 7.12 -9.31 0.78
CA ASP A 183 8.14 -8.30 1.01
C ASP A 183 9.55 -8.75 0.63
N ASP A 184 9.71 -9.99 0.17
CA ASP A 184 11.01 -10.51 -0.25
C ASP A 184 11.44 -9.91 -1.59
N SER A 185 12.74 -10.00 -1.88
CA SER A 185 13.29 -9.67 -3.19
C SER A 185 13.18 -10.87 -4.14
N TYR A 186 12.99 -10.59 -5.44
CA TYR A 186 12.72 -11.61 -6.46
C TYR A 186 13.54 -11.40 -7.73
N PHE A 187 14.04 -12.50 -8.29
CA PHE A 187 14.58 -12.54 -9.63
C PHE A 187 13.80 -13.55 -10.49
N PHE A 188 12.92 -13.03 -11.34
CA PHE A 188 12.06 -13.82 -12.24
C PHE A 188 12.72 -14.05 -13.59
N LEU A 189 12.99 -15.29 -13.93
CA LEU A 189 13.52 -15.71 -15.23
C LEU A 189 12.48 -16.56 -15.96
N GLY A 190 12.26 -16.31 -17.22
CA GLY A 190 11.30 -17.13 -17.98
C GLY A 190 10.97 -16.55 -19.34
N LYS A 191 10.45 -17.41 -20.23
CA LYS A 191 9.95 -16.99 -21.54
C LYS A 191 8.84 -15.93 -21.43
N PRO A 192 8.57 -15.15 -22.48
CA PRO A 192 7.35 -14.35 -22.56
C PRO A 192 6.11 -15.21 -22.27
N GLY A 193 5.10 -14.63 -21.61
CA GLY A 193 3.86 -15.34 -21.27
C GLY A 193 3.89 -16.17 -19.98
N THR A 194 4.99 -16.16 -19.20
CA THR A 194 5.09 -16.86 -17.90
C THR A 194 4.61 -16.05 -16.70
N SER A 195 3.81 -15.01 -16.90
CA SER A 195 3.21 -14.16 -15.88
C SER A 195 4.18 -13.30 -15.03
N LYS A 196 5.46 -13.21 -15.35
CA LYS A 196 6.47 -12.43 -14.61
C LYS A 196 6.03 -10.99 -14.35
N THR A 197 5.57 -10.29 -15.41
CA THR A 197 5.10 -8.90 -15.33
C THR A 197 3.89 -8.77 -14.41
N THR A 198 3.00 -9.78 -14.35
CA THR A 198 1.88 -9.78 -13.41
C THR A 198 2.37 -9.99 -11.98
N TYR A 199 3.29 -10.92 -11.76
CA TYR A 199 3.86 -11.19 -10.44
C TYR A 199 4.65 -10.00 -9.91
N SER A 200 5.52 -9.39 -10.72
CA SER A 200 6.24 -8.17 -10.34
C SER A 200 5.29 -7.01 -10.02
N ALA A 201 4.23 -6.84 -10.82
CA ALA A 201 3.24 -5.79 -10.61
C ALA A 201 2.44 -5.97 -9.32
N VAL A 202 2.01 -7.20 -8.96
CA VAL A 202 1.25 -7.40 -7.71
C VAL A 202 2.11 -7.21 -6.47
N LEU A 203 3.39 -7.56 -6.51
CA LEU A 203 4.34 -7.25 -5.43
C LEU A 203 4.56 -5.74 -5.30
N TYR A 204 4.70 -5.05 -6.42
CA TYR A 204 4.81 -3.59 -6.44
C TYR A 204 3.54 -2.91 -5.92
N ILE A 205 2.35 -3.38 -6.30
CA ILE A 205 1.05 -2.89 -5.78
C ILE A 205 0.95 -3.13 -4.28
N HIS A 206 1.42 -4.28 -3.78
CA HIS A 206 1.47 -4.56 -2.35
C HIS A 206 2.34 -3.55 -1.61
N ALA A 207 3.55 -3.30 -2.09
CA ALA A 207 4.46 -2.31 -1.52
C ALA A 207 3.87 -0.89 -1.54
N LEU A 208 3.27 -0.48 -2.67
CA LEU A 208 2.59 0.81 -2.80
C LEU A 208 1.43 0.94 -1.81
N TRP A 209 0.63 -0.11 -1.63
CA TRP A 209 -0.49 -0.12 -0.68
C TRP A 209 0.00 -0.02 0.76
N THR A 210 1.03 -0.76 1.11
CA THR A 210 1.65 -0.72 2.44
C THR A 210 2.19 0.67 2.76
N ALA A 211 2.83 1.32 1.80
CA ALA A 211 3.31 2.70 1.95
C ALA A 211 2.16 3.71 2.04
N PHE A 212 1.13 3.55 1.20
CA PHE A 212 -0.04 4.44 1.15
C PHE A 212 -0.86 4.42 2.45
N ARG A 213 -0.92 3.27 3.13
CA ARG A 213 -1.68 3.09 4.37
C ARG A 213 -0.97 3.55 5.64
N LYS A 214 0.24 4.06 5.57
CA LYS A 214 0.91 4.59 6.76
C LYS A 214 0.03 5.66 7.42
N PRO A 215 -0.11 5.64 8.77
CA PRO A 215 -1.05 6.52 9.47
C PRO A 215 -0.69 8.01 9.36
N ASP A 216 0.59 8.32 9.17
CA ASP A 216 1.04 9.69 8.93
C ASP A 216 0.99 10.02 7.44
N PRO A 217 0.11 10.96 7.00
CA PRO A 217 0.00 11.36 5.60
C PRO A 217 1.30 11.91 5.03
N THR A 218 2.08 12.62 5.84
CA THR A 218 3.37 13.16 5.43
C THR A 218 4.34 12.02 5.15
N ASN A 219 4.43 11.07 6.06
CA ASN A 219 5.29 9.91 5.93
C ASN A 219 4.86 8.98 4.78
N SER A 220 3.54 8.84 4.55
CA SER A 220 3.05 8.04 3.42
C SER A 220 3.43 8.63 2.05
N GLN A 221 3.33 9.95 1.88
CA GLN A 221 3.75 10.61 0.64
C GLN A 221 5.26 10.48 0.41
N TYR A 222 6.06 10.60 1.45
CA TYR A 222 7.50 10.36 1.37
C TYR A 222 7.82 8.91 1.03
N ALA A 223 7.19 7.94 1.70
CA ALA A 223 7.40 6.53 1.43
C ALA A 223 7.11 6.16 -0.04
N LEU A 224 6.06 6.74 -0.63
CA LEU A 224 5.70 6.50 -2.03
C LEU A 224 6.76 7.00 -3.05
N LYS A 225 7.63 7.95 -2.66
CA LYS A 225 8.71 8.46 -3.50
C LYS A 225 9.85 7.45 -3.69
N TYR A 226 9.95 6.46 -2.81
CA TYR A 226 11.01 5.46 -2.81
C TYR A 226 10.55 4.10 -3.35
N LEU A 227 9.48 4.10 -4.13
CA LEU A 227 8.99 2.93 -4.84
C LEU A 227 9.04 3.20 -6.35
N TRP A 228 9.94 2.52 -7.04
CA TRP A 228 10.19 2.68 -8.47
C TRP A 228 9.84 1.41 -9.23
N ARG A 229 9.36 1.58 -10.43
CA ARG A 229 9.17 0.52 -11.42
C ARG A 229 9.65 1.04 -12.77
N VAL A 230 10.67 0.42 -13.29
CA VAL A 230 11.40 0.91 -14.46
C VAL A 230 11.59 -0.22 -15.46
N ASP A 231 11.31 0.03 -16.73
CA ASP A 231 11.70 -0.87 -17.85
C ASP A 231 13.21 -0.73 -18.11
N GLY A 232 13.89 -1.85 -18.33
CA GLY A 232 15.34 -1.85 -18.51
C GLY A 232 15.83 -0.96 -19.67
N ASN A 233 15.07 -0.87 -20.78
CA ASN A 233 15.46 0.04 -21.86
C ASN A 233 15.38 1.49 -21.44
N HIS A 234 14.26 1.86 -20.81
CA HIS A 234 14.03 3.24 -20.36
C HIS A 234 15.09 3.67 -19.33
N LEU A 235 15.43 2.80 -18.39
CA LEU A 235 16.50 3.03 -17.42
C LEU A 235 17.81 3.40 -18.11
N PHE A 236 18.26 2.57 -19.07
CA PHE A 236 19.53 2.82 -19.74
C PHE A 236 19.50 4.04 -20.65
N ASP A 237 18.35 4.35 -21.28
CA ASP A 237 18.16 5.56 -22.10
C ASP A 237 18.24 6.81 -21.23
N SER A 238 17.58 6.84 -20.09
CA SER A 238 17.59 7.98 -19.18
C SER A 238 18.98 8.24 -18.59
N GLU A 239 19.71 7.17 -18.27
CA GLU A 239 21.09 7.28 -17.77
C GLU A 239 22.07 7.75 -18.85
N VAL A 240 21.93 7.28 -20.10
CA VAL A 240 22.74 7.76 -21.23
C VAL A 240 22.42 9.24 -21.51
N ALA A 241 21.15 9.61 -21.55
CA ALA A 241 20.74 10.99 -21.74
C ALA A 241 21.34 11.92 -20.66
N TYR A 242 21.30 11.47 -19.40
CA TYR A 242 21.89 12.21 -18.29
C TYR A 242 23.44 12.33 -18.42
N ALA A 243 24.11 11.25 -18.83
CA ALA A 243 25.57 11.27 -19.01
C ALA A 243 26.03 12.21 -20.12
N MET A 244 25.20 12.37 -21.15
CA MET A 244 25.49 13.19 -22.34
C MET A 244 24.98 14.63 -22.22
N ALA A 245 24.15 14.97 -21.23
CA ALA A 245 23.59 16.30 -21.11
C ALA A 245 24.61 17.33 -20.61
N ASP A 246 24.66 18.49 -21.27
CA ASP A 246 25.41 19.65 -20.79
C ASP A 246 24.82 20.19 -19.49
N ASP A 247 23.49 20.28 -19.42
CA ASP A 247 22.73 20.62 -18.21
C ASP A 247 22.09 19.36 -17.62
N LYS A 248 22.71 18.81 -16.60
CA LYS A 248 22.26 17.59 -15.91
C LYS A 248 20.98 17.77 -15.11
N GLU A 249 20.64 18.98 -14.70
CA GLU A 249 19.41 19.28 -13.95
C GLU A 249 18.18 19.20 -14.87
N SER A 250 18.36 19.41 -16.17
CA SER A 250 17.27 19.31 -17.16
C SER A 250 16.85 17.87 -17.46
N VAL A 251 17.66 16.85 -17.13
CA VAL A 251 17.40 15.45 -17.44
C VAL A 251 16.87 14.69 -16.23
N GLN A 252 15.62 14.28 -16.32
CA GLN A 252 14.99 13.45 -15.28
C GLN A 252 15.44 12.00 -15.44
N ARG A 253 16.03 11.43 -14.39
CA ARG A 253 16.32 9.99 -14.27
C ARG A 253 15.20 9.29 -13.52
N ASP A 254 14.91 8.04 -13.89
CA ASP A 254 13.84 7.25 -13.27
C ASP A 254 14.14 6.90 -11.82
N VAL A 255 15.38 6.49 -11.54
CA VAL A 255 15.87 6.13 -10.22
C VAL A 255 17.37 6.37 -10.15
N THR A 256 17.86 6.83 -9.01
CA THR A 256 19.28 7.05 -8.78
C THR A 256 19.75 6.34 -7.50
N VAL A 257 21.04 6.01 -7.46
CA VAL A 257 21.67 5.46 -6.26
C VAL A 257 21.46 6.38 -5.05
N ASP A 258 21.63 7.68 -5.24
CA ASP A 258 21.45 8.66 -4.17
C ASP A 258 20.03 8.66 -3.61
N GLN A 259 19.01 8.51 -4.46
CA GLN A 259 17.60 8.38 -4.02
C GLN A 259 17.38 7.12 -3.18
N ILE A 260 18.02 6.00 -3.56
CA ILE A 260 17.94 4.73 -2.81
C ILE A 260 18.59 4.87 -1.44
N LEU A 261 19.82 5.39 -1.39
CA LEU A 261 20.56 5.61 -0.15
C LEU A 261 19.86 6.63 0.77
N TRP A 262 19.21 7.64 0.16
CA TRP A 262 18.45 8.64 0.89
C TRP A 262 17.18 8.08 1.52
N ALA A 263 16.56 7.08 0.89
CA ALA A 263 15.42 6.36 1.48
C ALA A 263 15.81 5.71 2.82
N ARG A 264 16.93 4.99 2.86
CA ARG A 264 17.46 4.38 4.10
C ARG A 264 17.75 5.43 5.17
N LYS A 265 18.36 6.55 4.81
CA LYS A 265 18.69 7.62 5.75
C LYS A 265 17.45 8.21 6.44
N ASN A 266 16.27 8.07 5.83
CA ASN A 266 14.99 8.55 6.35
C ASN A 266 14.08 7.42 6.85
N ASP A 267 14.64 6.27 7.21
CA ASP A 267 13.90 5.09 7.70
C ASP A 267 12.81 4.57 6.76
N HIS A 268 12.99 4.77 5.45
CA HIS A 268 12.14 4.21 4.43
C HIS A 268 12.80 3.01 3.76
N ARG A 269 12.06 1.94 3.61
CA ARG A 269 12.49 0.78 2.84
C ARG A 269 12.23 1.05 1.36
N PRO A 270 13.28 1.18 0.51
CA PRO A 270 13.10 1.37 -0.91
C PRO A 270 12.59 0.10 -1.59
N VAL A 271 11.81 0.27 -2.66
CA VAL A 271 11.37 -0.83 -3.53
C VAL A 271 11.70 -0.49 -4.97
N LEU A 272 12.43 -1.37 -5.64
CA LEU A 272 12.82 -1.19 -7.04
C LEU A 272 12.40 -2.40 -7.87
N VAL A 273 11.56 -2.15 -8.86
CA VAL A 273 11.18 -3.13 -9.88
C VAL A 273 11.90 -2.80 -11.18
N LEU A 274 12.76 -3.70 -11.63
CA LEU A 274 13.48 -3.62 -12.89
C LEU A 274 12.89 -4.65 -13.87
N GLU A 275 12.21 -4.18 -14.91
CA GLU A 275 11.56 -5.07 -15.87
C GLU A 275 12.37 -5.23 -17.14
N GLU A 276 12.48 -6.48 -17.58
CA GLU A 276 13.05 -6.87 -18.88
C GLU A 276 14.46 -6.28 -19.12
N ILE A 277 15.32 -6.42 -18.12
CA ILE A 277 16.68 -5.85 -18.12
C ILE A 277 17.60 -6.43 -19.22
N ASP A 278 17.14 -7.45 -19.91
CA ASP A 278 17.86 -8.18 -20.97
C ASP A 278 17.52 -7.74 -22.40
N LYS A 279 16.68 -6.73 -22.58
CA LYS A 279 16.28 -6.25 -23.92
C LYS A 279 17.38 -5.58 -24.70
N ARG A 280 18.41 -5.09 -24.06
CA ARG A 280 19.57 -4.46 -24.70
C ARG A 280 20.84 -5.27 -24.57
N LYS A 281 21.78 -5.00 -25.47
CA LYS A 281 23.17 -5.49 -25.33
C LYS A 281 23.78 -4.85 -24.07
N MET A 282 24.37 -5.67 -23.25
CA MET A 282 25.04 -5.22 -22.03
C MET A 282 26.38 -4.54 -22.39
N THR A 283 26.42 -3.24 -22.27
CA THR A 283 27.63 -2.44 -22.39
C THR A 283 28.26 -2.25 -21.01
N GLU A 284 29.50 -1.79 -20.97
CA GLU A 284 30.17 -1.46 -19.71
C GLU A 284 29.37 -0.46 -18.88
N PHE A 285 28.88 0.59 -19.53
CA PHE A 285 28.01 1.59 -18.91
C PHE A 285 26.74 0.96 -18.31
N ALA A 286 26.01 0.16 -19.08
CA ALA A 286 24.79 -0.50 -18.63
C ALA A 286 25.04 -1.48 -17.46
N ALA A 287 26.12 -2.25 -17.54
CA ALA A 287 26.53 -3.16 -16.47
C ALA A 287 26.84 -2.40 -15.16
N ASN A 288 27.55 -1.28 -15.24
CA ASN A 288 27.87 -0.44 -14.09
C ASN A 288 26.63 0.23 -13.48
N VAL A 289 25.70 0.74 -14.30
CA VAL A 289 24.42 1.31 -13.82
C VAL A 289 23.64 0.25 -13.06
N LEU A 290 23.44 -0.92 -13.67
CA LEU A 290 22.67 -2.01 -13.05
C LEU A 290 23.33 -2.50 -11.75
N PHE A 291 24.65 -2.68 -11.75
CA PHE A 291 25.39 -3.09 -10.57
C PHE A 291 25.23 -2.10 -9.41
N ARG A 292 25.42 -0.81 -9.67
CA ARG A 292 25.30 0.23 -8.64
C ARG A 292 23.90 0.31 -8.03
N LEU A 293 22.85 0.16 -8.84
CA LEU A 293 21.47 0.14 -8.34
C LEU A 293 21.21 -1.08 -7.47
N VAL A 294 21.62 -2.27 -7.92
CA VAL A 294 21.46 -3.53 -7.17
C VAL A 294 22.25 -3.49 -5.87
N ASP A 295 23.48 -2.98 -5.91
CA ASP A 295 24.34 -2.82 -4.76
C ASP A 295 23.74 -1.87 -3.71
N ALA A 296 23.23 -0.72 -4.14
CA ALA A 296 22.54 0.22 -3.27
C ALA A 296 21.28 -0.37 -2.64
N MET A 297 20.48 -1.14 -3.41
CA MET A 297 19.31 -1.83 -2.89
C MET A 297 19.68 -2.87 -1.83
N ASP A 298 20.75 -3.63 -2.08
CA ASP A 298 21.29 -4.61 -1.13
C ASP A 298 21.79 -3.93 0.15
N GLU A 299 22.58 -2.86 0.03
CA GLU A 299 23.08 -2.08 1.16
C GLU A 299 21.94 -1.50 2.03
N CYS A 300 20.85 -1.07 1.40
CA CYS A 300 19.70 -0.48 2.10
C CYS A 300 18.72 -1.52 2.68
N GLY A 301 18.91 -2.81 2.44
CA GLY A 301 17.92 -3.82 2.77
C GLY A 301 16.57 -3.58 2.05
N GLY A 302 16.62 -2.98 0.86
CA GLY A 302 15.48 -2.69 0.03
C GLY A 302 14.86 -3.95 -0.59
N GLN A 303 13.64 -3.83 -1.12
CA GLN A 303 13.02 -4.89 -1.91
C GLN A 303 13.39 -4.70 -3.38
N LEU A 304 14.08 -5.67 -3.95
CA LEU A 304 14.46 -5.69 -5.36
C LEU A 304 13.67 -6.75 -6.13
N ILE A 305 12.99 -6.35 -7.19
CA ILE A 305 12.23 -7.25 -8.06
C ILE A 305 12.75 -7.09 -9.48
N VAL A 306 13.38 -8.14 -10.01
CA VAL A 306 13.98 -8.12 -11.34
C VAL A 306 13.30 -9.12 -12.25
N THR A 307 13.03 -8.75 -13.50
CA THR A 307 12.50 -9.68 -14.51
C THR A 307 13.40 -9.75 -15.75
N THR A 308 13.54 -10.94 -16.31
CA THR A 308 14.26 -11.19 -17.58
C THR A 308 13.56 -12.28 -18.39
N ASN A 309 13.66 -12.21 -19.70
CA ASN A 309 13.18 -13.26 -20.61
C ASN A 309 14.23 -14.35 -20.87
N ARG A 310 15.43 -14.21 -20.35
CA ARG A 310 16.52 -15.16 -20.54
C ARG A 310 16.48 -16.29 -19.52
N THR A 311 17.09 -17.41 -19.91
CA THR A 311 17.46 -18.45 -18.95
C THR A 311 18.56 -17.92 -18.02
N MET A 312 18.78 -18.56 -16.87
CA MET A 312 19.90 -18.22 -15.99
C MET A 312 21.25 -18.26 -16.74
N GLN A 313 21.47 -19.26 -17.56
CA GLN A 313 22.69 -19.35 -18.37
C GLN A 313 22.77 -18.22 -19.39
N GLY A 314 21.66 -17.94 -20.11
CA GLY A 314 21.64 -16.84 -21.07
C GLY A 314 21.81 -15.47 -20.42
N PHE A 315 21.34 -15.29 -19.19
CA PHE A 315 21.56 -14.08 -18.43
C PHE A 315 23.02 -13.94 -17.99
N ARG A 316 23.64 -15.02 -17.51
CA ARG A 316 25.08 -15.06 -17.21
C ARG A 316 25.94 -14.76 -18.45
N ASP A 317 25.58 -15.36 -19.57
CA ASP A 317 26.32 -15.18 -20.81
C ASP A 317 26.33 -13.74 -21.34
N MET A 318 25.33 -12.94 -21.01
CA MET A 318 25.29 -11.51 -21.36
C MET A 318 26.50 -10.73 -20.79
N PHE A 319 26.99 -11.15 -19.65
CA PHE A 319 28.12 -10.53 -18.97
C PHE A 319 29.42 -11.30 -19.24
N LEU A 320 29.42 -12.59 -18.95
CA LEU A 320 30.65 -13.39 -18.90
C LEU A 320 31.26 -13.68 -20.28
N LYS A 321 30.45 -13.65 -21.35
CA LYS A 321 30.93 -13.76 -22.74
C LYS A 321 31.20 -12.42 -23.41
N SER A 322 31.22 -11.32 -22.66
CA SER A 322 31.60 -10.02 -23.19
C SER A 322 33.10 -9.96 -23.48
N ASP A 323 33.46 -9.34 -24.60
CA ASP A 323 34.87 -9.07 -24.95
C ASP A 323 35.45 -7.99 -24.03
N VAL A 324 34.64 -7.22 -23.34
CA VAL A 324 35.04 -6.15 -22.42
C VAL A 324 35.27 -6.72 -21.02
N GLU A 325 36.50 -6.71 -20.52
CA GLU A 325 36.83 -7.26 -19.21
C GLU A 325 36.03 -6.63 -18.07
N GLN A 326 35.83 -5.31 -18.09
CA GLN A 326 35.07 -4.60 -17.07
C GLN A 326 33.61 -5.09 -17.00
N VAL A 327 33.00 -5.44 -18.14
CA VAL A 327 31.63 -6.02 -18.16
C VAL A 327 31.62 -7.40 -17.48
N ARG A 328 32.67 -8.22 -17.67
CA ARG A 328 32.77 -9.54 -17.02
C ARG A 328 32.89 -9.40 -15.50
N VAL A 329 33.81 -8.56 -15.04
CA VAL A 329 34.06 -8.33 -13.60
C VAL A 329 32.80 -7.78 -12.91
N THR A 330 32.21 -6.73 -13.47
CA THR A 330 30.99 -6.12 -12.92
C THR A 330 29.84 -7.12 -12.99
N GLY A 331 29.72 -7.91 -14.08
CA GLY A 331 28.71 -8.93 -14.25
C GLY A 331 28.79 -10.06 -13.23
N GLU A 332 29.98 -10.54 -12.90
CA GLU A 332 30.19 -11.55 -11.85
C GLU A 332 29.71 -11.04 -10.48
N ALA A 333 30.09 -9.81 -10.14
CA ALA A 333 29.65 -9.19 -8.89
C ALA A 333 28.12 -9.02 -8.82
N LEU A 334 27.50 -8.58 -9.92
CA LEU A 334 26.05 -8.45 -10.07
C LEU A 334 25.35 -9.81 -9.95
N LEU A 335 25.83 -10.81 -10.69
CA LEU A 335 25.26 -12.16 -10.67
C LEU A 335 25.30 -12.76 -9.27
N ARG A 336 26.39 -12.59 -8.54
CA ARG A 336 26.50 -13.06 -7.15
C ARG A 336 25.40 -12.45 -6.28
N ARG A 337 25.09 -11.16 -6.40
CA ARG A 337 24.03 -10.50 -5.64
C ARG A 337 22.63 -10.98 -6.07
N LEU A 338 22.37 -11.08 -7.37
CA LEU A 338 21.07 -11.49 -7.89
C LEU A 338 20.76 -12.99 -7.69
N THR A 339 21.74 -13.79 -7.35
CA THR A 339 21.57 -15.24 -7.12
C THR A 339 21.88 -15.68 -5.71
N ASP A 340 22.09 -14.73 -4.79
CA ASP A 340 22.27 -15.00 -3.37
C ASP A 340 20.95 -15.54 -2.77
N PRO A 341 20.89 -16.81 -2.35
CA PRO A 341 19.63 -17.42 -1.88
C PRO A 341 19.14 -16.85 -0.54
N ASP A 342 20.03 -16.23 0.24
CA ASP A 342 19.67 -15.63 1.53
C ASP A 342 19.00 -14.25 1.35
N ARG A 343 19.08 -13.67 0.13
CA ARG A 343 18.64 -12.31 -0.16
C ARG A 343 17.58 -12.23 -1.24
N ILE A 344 17.67 -13.08 -2.26
CA ILE A 344 16.81 -13.01 -3.44
C ILE A 344 16.22 -14.37 -3.78
N ASN A 345 14.90 -14.42 -3.89
CA ASN A 345 14.18 -15.59 -4.36
C ASN A 345 14.29 -15.71 -5.89
N VAL A 346 15.14 -16.59 -6.37
CA VAL A 346 15.30 -16.86 -7.80
C VAL A 346 14.18 -17.78 -8.30
N ARG A 347 13.32 -17.25 -9.19
CA ARG A 347 12.16 -17.96 -9.76
C ARG A 347 12.38 -18.22 -11.25
N ASN A 348 12.77 -19.44 -11.59
CA ASN A 348 13.09 -19.83 -12.97
C ASN A 348 11.94 -20.59 -13.64
N TYR A 349 11.30 -19.94 -14.61
CA TYR A 349 10.14 -20.47 -15.36
C TYR A 349 10.52 -21.11 -16.71
N HIS A 350 11.82 -21.25 -17.02
CA HIS A 350 12.27 -21.98 -18.21
C HIS A 350 12.29 -23.49 -18.02
N LYS A 351 12.36 -23.95 -16.75
CA LYS A 351 12.32 -25.38 -16.44
C LYS A 351 10.90 -25.77 -16.10
N GLU A 352 10.32 -26.72 -16.79
CA GLU A 352 9.18 -27.50 -16.32
C GLU A 352 9.73 -28.54 -15.34
N ASN A 353 9.40 -28.37 -14.06
CA ASN A 353 9.62 -29.41 -13.05
C ASN A 353 8.30 -30.11 -12.79
#